data_57b94cdfb51aa50535aa2c238bf48977
#
_entry.id   57b94cdfb51aa50535aa2c238bf48977
#
_cell.length_a   1.000
_cell.length_b   1.000
_cell.length_c   1.000
_cell.angle_alpha   90.00
_cell.angle_beta   90.00
_cell.angle_gamma   90.00
#
_symmetry.space_group_name_H-M   'P 1'
#
loop_
_entity.id
_entity.type
_entity.pdbx_description
1 polymer ?
#
loop_
_entity_poly.entity_id
_entity_poly.type
_entity_poly.pdbx_seq_one_letter_code
_entity_poly.pdbx_strand_id
1 'polypeptide(L)'
;MPLITLDNISLRFSEKVILDEINATIQKGDKIGLIGRNGEGKSSLMKVLAGIIYADDGNLKVKNSTRISYLEQQPPEDNDYSLFSVVAHGLGDKGILLANYYQSLQDGNIEKSSLLQNEIEQKDVWHYLHQIETILNRFKLDPKARLKTLSGGWKRRVLLAKAIVQEPDLLLLDEPTNHMDITAILDLEKMLKDFHGTLILISHDRSFVKGIVNKIFDLDRGKLSVFDCGYTDYLKRKKNLLNSEELENARFNKKLNQEEAWIRQGIKARRTRNEGRVRALEEMRKKFISRRKQQGQVKIHTLEDEKRVSKIVFEVKKISYKINELELVKSFSLLVLKGEKIGIIGGNGSGKSTLIRLLLGEISPNQGSIRRSKTIQLAYFDQMRESLDPNMKAMDFVSGGKDYIDINGKSKHVIGYLRQFLFTGKQAMAPIKMFSGGEKNRLMLAKILSQPANLLVLDEPTNDLDVETLELLEEMLVDYSGTVILISHDRTFLNNIVSSTIVMEGDAIIEQYAGGYDDYINQKYENLIGKSKKHTESELKSKSQKTSQKLSYNQKQLLKSLPKMIEDLENEISIAQSLLSEPDFYQNPDAQNLTIKLREMEKELEMHYDQWSELDNGQ
;
A
#
# COMPACT_ATOMS: atom_id res chain seq x y z
N MET A 1 -19.68 13.60 -22.65
CA MET A 1 -20.99 12.96 -22.40
C MET A 1 -20.81 11.92 -21.31
N PRO A 2 -21.72 11.82 -20.36
CA PRO A 2 -21.64 10.83 -19.29
C PRO A 2 -21.69 9.42 -19.87
N LEU A 3 -20.82 8.54 -19.34
CA LEU A 3 -20.81 7.13 -19.66
C LEU A 3 -21.86 6.38 -18.82
N ILE A 4 -21.90 6.70 -17.52
CA ILE A 4 -22.85 6.16 -16.55
C ILE A 4 -23.33 7.28 -15.64
N THR A 5 -24.63 7.27 -15.31
CA THR A 5 -25.24 8.15 -14.32
C THR A 5 -26.00 7.31 -13.29
N LEU A 6 -25.68 7.53 -12.04
CA LEU A 6 -26.35 6.97 -10.87
C LEU A 6 -27.34 8.02 -10.36
N ASP A 7 -28.61 7.66 -10.28
CA ASP A 7 -29.73 8.52 -9.88
C ASP A 7 -30.43 7.88 -8.66
N ASN A 8 -30.15 8.40 -7.46
CA ASN A 8 -30.73 7.98 -6.18
C ASN A 8 -30.64 6.45 -5.92
N ILE A 9 -29.50 5.85 -6.27
CA ILE A 9 -29.27 4.41 -6.11
C ILE A 9 -29.27 4.03 -4.63
N SER A 10 -30.15 3.10 -4.25
CA SER A 10 -30.20 2.53 -2.90
C SER A 10 -30.10 1.02 -2.95
N LEU A 11 -29.35 0.42 -2.01
CA LEU A 11 -29.15 -1.02 -1.88
C LEU A 11 -29.14 -1.43 -0.42
N ARG A 12 -29.89 -2.49 -0.09
CA ARG A 12 -29.99 -3.04 1.28
C ARG A 12 -29.71 -4.54 1.26
N PHE A 13 -29.02 -5.00 2.28
CA PHE A 13 -28.92 -6.44 2.56
C PHE A 13 -29.58 -6.72 3.91
N SER A 14 -30.70 -7.41 3.89
CA SER A 14 -31.56 -7.60 5.07
C SER A 14 -31.96 -6.26 5.68
N GLU A 15 -31.60 -6.00 6.93
CA GLU A 15 -31.90 -4.73 7.63
C GLU A 15 -30.80 -3.65 7.45
N LYS A 16 -29.64 -4.00 6.86
CA LYS A 16 -28.51 -3.07 6.71
C LYS A 16 -28.59 -2.32 5.39
N VAL A 17 -28.72 -0.99 5.46
CA VAL A 17 -28.58 -0.11 4.29
C VAL A 17 -27.09 -0.05 3.93
N ILE A 18 -26.77 -0.45 2.70
CA ILE A 18 -25.39 -0.45 2.17
C ILE A 18 -25.16 0.80 1.32
N LEU A 19 -26.08 1.13 0.43
CA LEU A 19 -26.07 2.33 -0.39
C LEU A 19 -27.34 3.12 -0.10
N ASP A 20 -27.22 4.44 0.11
CA ASP A 20 -28.30 5.32 0.56
C ASP A 20 -28.39 6.54 -0.37
N GLU A 21 -29.32 6.49 -1.35
CA GLU A 21 -29.61 7.56 -2.32
C GLU A 21 -28.36 8.10 -3.03
N ILE A 22 -27.53 7.21 -3.57
CA ILE A 22 -26.28 7.59 -4.23
C ILE A 22 -26.54 8.28 -5.56
N ASN A 23 -25.91 9.45 -5.72
CA ASN A 23 -25.92 10.22 -6.96
C ASN A 23 -24.48 10.45 -7.43
N ALA A 24 -24.16 10.03 -8.67
CA ALA A 24 -22.86 10.27 -9.27
C ALA A 24 -22.91 10.21 -10.79
N THR A 25 -21.96 10.85 -11.44
CA THR A 25 -21.78 10.81 -12.89
C THR A 25 -20.35 10.42 -13.22
N ILE A 26 -20.21 9.43 -14.09
CA ILE A 26 -18.94 8.91 -14.60
C ILE A 26 -18.80 9.34 -16.05
N GLN A 27 -17.71 10.06 -16.34
CA GLN A 27 -17.44 10.54 -17.69
C GLN A 27 -16.45 9.60 -18.41
N LYS A 28 -16.43 9.65 -19.74
CA LYS A 28 -15.48 8.89 -20.53
C LYS A 28 -14.06 9.37 -20.24
N GLY A 29 -13.15 8.44 -19.89
CA GLY A 29 -11.76 8.72 -19.57
C GLY A 29 -11.50 9.07 -18.09
N ASP A 30 -12.53 9.10 -17.23
CA ASP A 30 -12.34 9.24 -15.78
C ASP A 30 -11.52 8.06 -15.24
N LYS A 31 -10.54 8.35 -14.39
CA LYS A 31 -9.80 7.34 -13.60
C LYS A 31 -10.15 7.54 -12.12
N ILE A 32 -11.12 6.75 -11.66
CA ILE A 32 -11.77 6.94 -10.37
C ILE A 32 -11.21 5.96 -9.34
N GLY A 33 -10.78 6.45 -8.19
CA GLY A 33 -10.50 5.63 -7.00
C GLY A 33 -11.74 5.56 -6.11
N LEU A 34 -12.27 4.37 -5.90
CA LEU A 34 -13.37 4.13 -4.96
C LEU A 34 -12.80 3.79 -3.60
N ILE A 35 -12.92 4.74 -2.66
CA ILE A 35 -12.35 4.67 -1.32
C ILE A 35 -13.48 4.54 -0.29
N GLY A 36 -13.18 3.96 0.86
CA GLY A 36 -14.11 3.79 1.99
C GLY A 36 -13.69 2.62 2.85
N ARG A 37 -14.27 2.50 4.04
CA ARG A 37 -13.97 1.42 4.99
C ARG A 37 -14.38 0.05 4.45
N ASN A 38 -13.78 -1.00 4.99
CA ASN A 38 -14.19 -2.37 4.66
C ASN A 38 -15.61 -2.63 5.18
N GLY A 39 -16.45 -3.22 4.30
CA GLY A 39 -17.86 -3.49 4.60
C GLY A 39 -18.83 -2.31 4.40
N GLU A 40 -18.37 -1.16 3.87
CA GLU A 40 -19.23 -0.02 3.49
C GLU A 40 -19.94 -0.18 2.14
N GLY A 41 -19.65 -1.26 1.39
CA GLY A 41 -20.37 -1.54 0.14
C GLY A 41 -19.63 -1.17 -1.14
N LYS A 42 -18.30 -0.96 -1.12
CA LYS A 42 -17.49 -0.66 -2.31
C LYS A 42 -17.67 -1.70 -3.42
N SER A 43 -17.44 -2.98 -3.09
CA SER A 43 -17.63 -4.09 -4.05
C SER A 43 -19.09 -4.25 -4.49
N SER A 44 -20.06 -3.93 -3.61
CA SER A 44 -21.48 -3.93 -3.97
C SER A 44 -21.79 -2.84 -5.00
N LEU A 45 -21.24 -1.63 -4.82
CA LEU A 45 -21.38 -0.55 -5.82
C LEU A 45 -20.75 -0.94 -7.16
N MET A 46 -19.56 -1.58 -7.14
CA MET A 46 -18.93 -2.10 -8.36
C MET A 46 -19.82 -3.13 -9.07
N LYS A 47 -20.44 -4.04 -8.32
CA LYS A 47 -21.36 -5.05 -8.87
C LYS A 47 -22.65 -4.43 -9.44
N VAL A 48 -23.16 -3.35 -8.82
CA VAL A 48 -24.27 -2.57 -9.38
C VAL A 48 -23.87 -1.91 -10.69
N LEU A 49 -22.68 -1.28 -10.76
CA LEU A 49 -22.16 -0.67 -11.99
C LEU A 49 -21.90 -1.70 -13.09
N ALA A 50 -21.48 -2.91 -12.72
CA ALA A 50 -21.29 -4.03 -13.65
C ALA A 50 -22.61 -4.68 -14.11
N GLY A 51 -23.76 -4.30 -13.52
CA GLY A 51 -25.07 -4.93 -13.81
C GLY A 51 -25.22 -6.35 -13.25
N ILE A 52 -24.36 -6.76 -12.31
CA ILE A 52 -24.41 -8.07 -11.65
C ILE A 52 -25.46 -8.09 -10.54
N ILE A 53 -25.62 -6.96 -9.85
CA ILE A 53 -26.61 -6.77 -8.79
C ILE A 53 -27.50 -5.59 -9.20
N TYR A 54 -28.80 -5.74 -9.04
CA TYR A 54 -29.74 -4.64 -9.24
C TYR A 54 -29.91 -3.85 -7.95
N ALA A 55 -30.03 -2.53 -8.08
CA ALA A 55 -30.37 -1.67 -6.95
C ALA A 55 -31.84 -1.90 -6.53
N ASP A 56 -32.13 -1.71 -5.23
CA ASP A 56 -33.51 -1.80 -4.72
C ASP A 56 -34.34 -0.59 -5.16
N ASP A 57 -33.74 0.61 -5.16
CA ASP A 57 -34.34 1.87 -5.59
C ASP A 57 -33.36 2.68 -6.43
N GLY A 58 -33.89 3.59 -7.25
CA GLY A 58 -33.12 4.48 -8.11
C GLY A 58 -32.92 3.96 -9.52
N ASN A 59 -32.20 4.72 -10.35
CA ASN A 59 -31.98 4.41 -11.76
C ASN A 59 -30.51 4.45 -12.12
N LEU A 60 -30.01 3.37 -12.70
CA LEU A 60 -28.71 3.29 -13.32
C LEU A 60 -28.85 3.53 -14.83
N LYS A 61 -28.38 4.66 -15.33
CA LYS A 61 -28.39 5.00 -16.75
C LYS A 61 -27.02 4.72 -17.34
N VAL A 62 -26.90 3.71 -18.18
CA VAL A 62 -25.69 3.36 -18.92
C VAL A 62 -25.87 3.77 -20.38
N LYS A 63 -24.86 4.41 -20.96
CA LYS A 63 -24.86 4.78 -22.38
C LYS A 63 -24.93 3.50 -23.24
N ASN A 64 -25.78 3.52 -24.26
CA ASN A 64 -25.94 2.36 -25.17
C ASN A 64 -24.59 1.93 -25.75
N SER A 65 -24.41 0.62 -25.89
CA SER A 65 -23.21 -0.04 -26.44
C SER A 65 -21.94 0.11 -25.58
N THR A 66 -22.06 0.53 -24.30
CA THR A 66 -20.93 0.59 -23.39
C THR A 66 -20.48 -0.83 -22.98
N ARG A 67 -19.25 -1.18 -23.27
CA ARG A 67 -18.65 -2.45 -22.83
C ARG A 67 -18.07 -2.26 -21.43
N ILE A 68 -18.63 -2.97 -20.45
CA ILE A 68 -18.18 -2.96 -19.06
C ILE A 68 -17.47 -4.28 -18.76
N SER A 69 -16.25 -4.21 -18.22
CA SER A 69 -15.54 -5.38 -17.73
C SER A 69 -15.30 -5.24 -16.23
N TYR A 70 -15.58 -6.29 -15.49
CA TYR A 70 -15.41 -6.36 -14.04
C TYR A 70 -14.42 -7.44 -13.65
N LEU A 71 -13.39 -7.07 -12.90
CA LEU A 71 -12.43 -8.00 -12.30
C LEU A 71 -12.79 -8.23 -10.84
N GLU A 72 -13.24 -9.45 -10.54
CA GLU A 72 -13.57 -9.85 -9.17
C GLU A 72 -12.34 -10.04 -8.28
N GLN A 73 -12.56 -9.89 -6.97
CA GLN A 73 -11.52 -10.05 -5.95
C GLN A 73 -10.95 -11.48 -5.89
N GLN A 74 -11.79 -12.49 -6.08
CA GLN A 74 -11.37 -13.90 -6.03
C GLN A 74 -11.12 -14.45 -7.44
N PRO A 75 -9.99 -15.15 -7.68
CA PRO A 75 -9.82 -15.89 -8.91
C PRO A 75 -10.87 -17.03 -9.00
N PRO A 76 -11.35 -17.36 -10.22
CA PRO A 76 -12.23 -18.51 -10.40
C PRO A 76 -11.51 -19.78 -9.94
N GLU A 77 -12.32 -20.79 -9.54
CA GLU A 77 -11.82 -22.09 -9.11
C GLU A 77 -10.86 -22.69 -10.12
N ASP A 78 -9.86 -23.47 -9.62
CA ASP A 78 -8.74 -24.04 -10.37
C ASP A 78 -9.19 -24.93 -11.54
N ASN A 79 -9.51 -24.33 -12.66
CA ASN A 79 -9.75 -25.03 -13.91
C ASN A 79 -8.44 -25.26 -14.65
N ASP A 80 -8.25 -26.45 -15.21
CA ASP A 80 -7.04 -26.88 -15.92
C ASP A 80 -6.97 -26.31 -17.36
N TYR A 81 -7.40 -25.04 -17.55
CA TYR A 81 -7.38 -24.35 -18.84
C TYR A 81 -6.01 -23.77 -19.17
N SER A 82 -5.67 -23.76 -20.47
CA SER A 82 -4.52 -23.00 -20.97
C SER A 82 -4.75 -21.49 -20.77
N LEU A 83 -3.67 -20.71 -20.62
CA LEU A 83 -3.80 -19.26 -20.45
C LEU A 83 -4.44 -18.61 -21.68
N PHE A 84 -4.17 -19.13 -22.87
CA PHE A 84 -4.87 -18.72 -24.08
C PHE A 84 -6.40 -18.86 -23.94
N SER A 85 -6.88 -20.04 -23.51
CA SER A 85 -8.30 -20.29 -23.33
C SER A 85 -8.92 -19.37 -22.28
N VAL A 86 -8.25 -19.12 -21.17
CA VAL A 86 -8.75 -18.23 -20.12
C VAL A 86 -8.91 -16.80 -20.63
N VAL A 87 -7.93 -16.27 -21.36
CA VAL A 87 -7.98 -14.91 -21.91
C VAL A 87 -9.02 -14.84 -23.03
N ALA A 88 -9.08 -15.85 -23.90
CA ALA A 88 -10.08 -15.92 -24.98
C ALA A 88 -11.51 -15.90 -24.44
N HIS A 89 -11.82 -16.60 -23.34
CA HIS A 89 -13.14 -16.55 -22.71
C HIS A 89 -13.59 -15.14 -22.34
N GLY A 90 -12.66 -14.18 -22.22
CA GLY A 90 -12.98 -12.76 -22.06
C GLY A 90 -13.83 -12.20 -23.21
N LEU A 91 -13.74 -12.74 -24.42
CA LEU A 91 -14.48 -12.30 -25.61
C LEU A 91 -15.86 -12.97 -25.75
N GLY A 92 -16.33 -13.69 -24.74
CA GLY A 92 -17.62 -14.40 -24.77
C GLY A 92 -17.63 -15.54 -25.81
N ASP A 93 -18.76 -15.74 -26.49
CA ASP A 93 -18.95 -16.86 -27.45
C ASP A 93 -17.88 -16.93 -28.54
N LYS A 94 -17.43 -15.78 -29.03
CA LYS A 94 -16.37 -15.70 -30.04
C LYS A 94 -15.03 -16.21 -29.49
N GLY A 95 -14.72 -15.87 -28.27
CA GLY A 95 -13.50 -16.33 -27.58
C GLY A 95 -13.57 -17.81 -27.22
N ILE A 96 -14.72 -18.32 -26.80
CA ILE A 96 -14.95 -19.74 -26.54
C ILE A 96 -14.69 -20.56 -27.81
N LEU A 97 -15.14 -20.07 -28.96
CA LEU A 97 -14.89 -20.74 -30.23
C LEU A 97 -13.39 -20.84 -30.56
N LEU A 98 -12.64 -19.72 -30.38
CA LEU A 98 -11.19 -19.71 -30.54
C LEU A 98 -10.47 -20.58 -29.52
N ALA A 99 -10.91 -20.60 -28.26
CA ALA A 99 -10.35 -21.45 -27.23
C ALA A 99 -10.51 -22.95 -27.56
N ASN A 100 -11.70 -23.35 -28.03
CA ASN A 100 -11.96 -24.73 -28.46
C ASN A 100 -11.13 -25.12 -29.67
N TYR A 101 -10.95 -24.22 -30.64
CA TYR A 101 -10.08 -24.43 -31.80
C TYR A 101 -8.62 -24.63 -31.36
N TYR A 102 -8.10 -23.75 -30.53
CA TYR A 102 -6.74 -23.82 -30.00
C TYR A 102 -6.52 -25.14 -29.22
N GLN A 103 -7.49 -25.54 -28.40
CA GLN A 103 -7.43 -26.79 -27.67
C GLN A 103 -7.45 -28.00 -28.62
N SER A 104 -8.29 -28.00 -29.65
CA SER A 104 -8.37 -29.11 -30.64
C SER A 104 -7.06 -29.28 -31.42
N LEU A 105 -6.34 -28.19 -31.69
CA LEU A 105 -5.02 -28.23 -32.30
C LEU A 105 -3.96 -28.85 -31.35
N GLN A 106 -4.03 -28.53 -30.06
CA GLN A 106 -3.12 -29.11 -29.07
C GLN A 106 -3.36 -30.62 -28.86
N ASP A 107 -4.64 -31.02 -28.90
CA ASP A 107 -5.05 -32.43 -28.75
C ASP A 107 -4.80 -33.26 -30.03
N GLY A 108 -4.38 -32.61 -31.14
CA GLY A 108 -4.15 -33.26 -32.42
C GLY A 108 -5.41 -33.77 -33.14
N ASN A 109 -6.59 -33.27 -32.75
CA ASN A 109 -7.87 -33.68 -33.33
C ASN A 109 -8.19 -32.88 -34.60
N ILE A 110 -7.73 -33.42 -35.77
CA ILE A 110 -7.84 -32.76 -37.07
C ILE A 110 -9.30 -32.54 -37.50
N GLU A 111 -10.18 -33.52 -37.27
CA GLU A 111 -11.60 -33.41 -37.67
C GLU A 111 -12.29 -32.26 -36.92
N LYS A 112 -12.13 -32.23 -35.60
CA LYS A 112 -12.71 -31.17 -34.77
C LYS A 112 -12.13 -29.80 -35.09
N SER A 113 -10.81 -29.71 -35.33
CA SER A 113 -10.19 -28.43 -35.69
C SER A 113 -10.67 -27.90 -37.04
N SER A 114 -10.88 -28.77 -38.05
CA SER A 114 -11.43 -28.35 -39.35
C SER A 114 -12.88 -27.85 -39.26
N LEU A 115 -13.73 -28.50 -38.45
CA LEU A 115 -15.10 -28.04 -38.22
C LEU A 115 -15.13 -26.67 -37.54
N LEU A 116 -14.32 -26.48 -36.49
CA LEU A 116 -14.21 -25.23 -35.77
C LEU A 116 -13.60 -24.11 -36.63
N GLN A 117 -12.65 -24.44 -37.51
CA GLN A 117 -12.09 -23.49 -38.46
C GLN A 117 -13.17 -22.94 -39.40
N ASN A 118 -13.99 -23.79 -40.00
CA ASN A 118 -15.09 -23.37 -40.85
C ASN A 118 -16.08 -22.45 -40.11
N GLU A 119 -16.37 -22.74 -38.84
CA GLU A 119 -17.25 -21.91 -38.03
C GLU A 119 -16.62 -20.54 -37.69
N ILE A 120 -15.31 -20.50 -37.44
CA ILE A 120 -14.53 -19.26 -37.21
C ILE A 120 -14.55 -18.38 -38.47
N GLU A 121 -14.35 -19.00 -39.67
CA GLU A 121 -14.40 -18.29 -40.95
C GLU A 121 -15.79 -17.72 -41.23
N GLN A 122 -16.86 -18.51 -41.03
CA GLN A 122 -18.23 -18.05 -41.22
C GLN A 122 -18.62 -16.88 -40.30
N LYS A 123 -18.10 -16.86 -39.08
CA LYS A 123 -18.40 -15.83 -38.09
C LYS A 123 -17.41 -14.65 -38.10
N ASP A 124 -16.41 -14.66 -38.99
CA ASP A 124 -15.33 -13.68 -39.10
C ASP A 124 -14.63 -13.39 -37.75
N VAL A 125 -14.22 -14.46 -37.03
CA VAL A 125 -13.68 -14.35 -35.67
C VAL A 125 -12.15 -14.27 -35.66
N TRP A 126 -11.45 -14.49 -36.78
CA TRP A 126 -9.99 -14.54 -36.84
C TRP A 126 -9.28 -13.28 -36.33
N HIS A 127 -9.85 -12.10 -36.50
CA HIS A 127 -9.27 -10.85 -36.04
C HIS A 127 -9.10 -10.82 -34.50
N TYR A 128 -9.91 -11.55 -33.73
CA TYR A 128 -9.76 -11.64 -32.28
C TYR A 128 -8.57 -12.50 -31.84
N LEU A 129 -8.06 -13.40 -32.71
CA LEU A 129 -6.87 -14.18 -32.41
C LEU A 129 -5.67 -13.26 -32.18
N HIS A 130 -5.44 -12.31 -33.11
CA HIS A 130 -4.38 -11.34 -32.97
C HIS A 130 -4.52 -10.45 -31.72
N GLN A 131 -5.74 -10.11 -31.35
CA GLN A 131 -6.03 -9.35 -30.14
C GLN A 131 -5.67 -10.14 -28.89
N ILE A 132 -6.02 -11.44 -28.83
CA ILE A 132 -5.63 -12.33 -27.72
C ILE A 132 -4.11 -12.45 -27.63
N GLU A 133 -3.41 -12.71 -28.75
CA GLU A 133 -1.96 -12.83 -28.78
C GLU A 133 -1.24 -11.55 -28.35
N THR A 134 -1.73 -10.39 -28.81
CA THR A 134 -1.21 -9.08 -28.41
C THR A 134 -1.32 -8.88 -26.89
N ILE A 135 -2.45 -9.22 -26.31
CA ILE A 135 -2.67 -9.13 -24.86
C ILE A 135 -1.78 -10.11 -24.11
N LEU A 136 -1.71 -11.37 -24.53
CA LEU A 136 -0.82 -12.36 -23.90
C LEU A 136 0.63 -11.92 -23.91
N ASN A 137 1.12 -11.39 -25.03
CA ASN A 137 2.48 -10.85 -25.15
C ASN A 137 2.69 -9.62 -24.25
N ARG A 138 1.73 -8.69 -24.20
CA ARG A 138 1.79 -7.50 -23.33
C ARG A 138 1.88 -7.87 -21.87
N PHE A 139 1.20 -8.92 -21.45
CA PHE A 139 1.22 -9.44 -20.07
C PHE A 139 2.36 -10.45 -19.81
N LYS A 140 3.18 -10.76 -20.83
CA LYS A 140 4.25 -11.76 -20.77
C LYS A 140 3.74 -13.14 -20.32
N LEU A 141 2.59 -13.55 -20.84
CA LEU A 141 1.93 -14.81 -20.54
C LEU A 141 2.25 -15.84 -21.63
N ASP A 142 2.69 -17.05 -21.23
CA ASP A 142 2.85 -18.16 -22.15
C ASP A 142 1.46 -18.75 -22.49
N PRO A 143 1.01 -18.71 -23.76
CA PRO A 143 -0.29 -19.24 -24.18
C PRO A 143 -0.54 -20.68 -23.78
N LYS A 144 0.52 -21.51 -23.70
CA LYS A 144 0.45 -22.95 -23.43
C LYS A 144 0.47 -23.29 -21.94
N ALA A 145 0.94 -22.37 -21.10
CA ALA A 145 0.95 -22.60 -19.65
C ALA A 145 -0.47 -22.81 -19.11
N ARG A 146 -0.60 -23.52 -17.98
CA ARG A 146 -1.88 -23.83 -17.35
C ARG A 146 -2.13 -22.93 -16.14
N LEU A 147 -3.35 -22.47 -15.96
CA LEU A 147 -3.72 -21.58 -14.86
C LEU A 147 -3.42 -22.19 -13.48
N LYS A 148 -3.62 -23.50 -13.35
CA LYS A 148 -3.40 -24.25 -12.10
C LYS A 148 -1.95 -24.20 -11.59
N THR A 149 -0.97 -24.11 -12.49
CA THR A 149 0.46 -24.10 -12.14
C THR A 149 0.98 -22.74 -11.70
N LEU A 150 0.17 -21.69 -11.82
CA LEU A 150 0.59 -20.31 -11.57
C LEU A 150 0.42 -19.92 -10.10
N SER A 151 1.32 -19.05 -9.63
CA SER A 151 1.16 -18.35 -8.35
C SER A 151 -0.03 -17.37 -8.39
N GLY A 152 -0.53 -16.96 -7.22
CA GLY A 152 -1.67 -16.03 -7.11
C GLY A 152 -1.50 -14.73 -7.91
N GLY A 153 -0.31 -14.14 -7.89
CA GLY A 153 -0.01 -12.93 -8.66
C GLY A 153 -0.06 -13.14 -10.17
N TRP A 154 0.42 -14.27 -10.67
CA TRP A 154 0.31 -14.63 -12.08
C TRP A 154 -1.12 -14.93 -12.50
N LYS A 155 -1.90 -15.63 -11.66
CA LYS A 155 -3.34 -15.83 -11.89
C LYS A 155 -4.07 -14.49 -12.03
N ARG A 156 -3.72 -13.50 -11.19
CA ARG A 156 -4.30 -12.15 -11.27
C ARG A 156 -3.96 -11.44 -12.57
N ARG A 157 -2.72 -11.56 -13.06
CA ARG A 157 -2.33 -11.03 -14.38
C ARG A 157 -3.16 -11.63 -15.53
N VAL A 158 -3.43 -12.94 -15.48
CA VAL A 158 -4.25 -13.63 -16.49
C VAL A 158 -5.70 -13.11 -16.47
N LEU A 159 -6.27 -12.92 -15.28
CA LEU A 159 -7.63 -12.38 -15.14
C LEU A 159 -7.74 -10.94 -15.63
N LEU A 160 -6.70 -10.13 -15.40
CA LEU A 160 -6.61 -8.79 -15.97
C LEU A 160 -6.53 -8.82 -17.50
N ALA A 161 -5.72 -9.71 -18.06
CA ALA A 161 -5.64 -9.92 -19.50
C ALA A 161 -7.02 -10.30 -20.07
N LYS A 162 -7.74 -11.22 -19.40
CA LYS A 162 -9.13 -11.59 -19.72
C LYS A 162 -10.07 -10.39 -19.68
N ALA A 163 -9.93 -9.49 -18.69
CA ALA A 163 -10.81 -8.34 -18.54
C ALA A 163 -10.55 -7.26 -19.62
N ILE A 164 -9.29 -7.11 -20.05
CA ILE A 164 -8.87 -6.07 -20.99
C ILE A 164 -9.02 -6.51 -22.46
N VAL A 165 -9.01 -7.83 -22.74
CA VAL A 165 -9.08 -8.33 -24.12
C VAL A 165 -10.32 -7.85 -24.88
N GLN A 166 -11.41 -7.50 -24.19
CA GLN A 166 -12.61 -6.94 -24.80
C GLN A 166 -12.48 -5.46 -25.20
N GLU A 167 -11.35 -4.80 -24.86
CA GLU A 167 -11.22 -3.34 -24.98
C GLU A 167 -12.41 -2.61 -24.35
N PRO A 168 -12.64 -2.76 -23.03
CA PRO A 168 -13.81 -2.20 -22.40
C PRO A 168 -13.79 -0.67 -22.37
N ASP A 169 -14.96 -0.04 -22.51
CA ASP A 169 -15.13 1.40 -22.30
C ASP A 169 -15.04 1.76 -20.81
N LEU A 170 -15.47 0.83 -19.94
CA LEU A 170 -15.37 0.91 -18.48
C LEU A 170 -14.72 -0.36 -17.92
N LEU A 171 -13.59 -0.19 -17.24
CA LEU A 171 -12.90 -1.26 -16.52
C LEU A 171 -13.09 -1.07 -15.01
N LEU A 172 -13.63 -2.07 -14.36
CA LEU A 172 -13.89 -2.10 -12.92
C LEU A 172 -12.90 -3.09 -12.26
N LEU A 173 -12.03 -2.60 -11.37
CA LEU A 173 -11.00 -3.40 -10.71
C LEU A 173 -11.22 -3.39 -9.18
N ASP A 174 -11.51 -4.57 -8.62
CA ASP A 174 -11.68 -4.74 -7.17
C ASP A 174 -10.41 -5.38 -6.58
N GLU A 175 -9.64 -4.57 -5.83
CA GLU A 175 -8.36 -4.92 -5.19
C GLU A 175 -7.38 -5.63 -6.14
N PRO A 176 -6.99 -4.99 -7.28
CA PRO A 176 -6.16 -5.66 -8.28
C PRO A 176 -4.73 -5.92 -7.80
N THR A 177 -4.25 -5.21 -6.78
CA THR A 177 -2.88 -5.29 -6.25
C THR A 177 -2.69 -6.40 -5.21
N ASN A 178 -3.76 -6.98 -4.66
CA ASN A 178 -3.65 -8.00 -3.62
C ASN A 178 -2.86 -9.23 -4.10
N HIS A 179 -1.93 -9.70 -3.28
CA HIS A 179 -1.03 -10.83 -3.55
C HIS A 179 -0.07 -10.64 -4.73
N MET A 180 0.06 -9.42 -5.27
CA MET A 180 1.04 -9.09 -6.30
C MET A 180 2.34 -8.58 -5.65
N ASP A 181 3.47 -8.95 -6.24
CA ASP A 181 4.76 -8.36 -5.84
C ASP A 181 4.92 -6.94 -6.42
N ILE A 182 5.85 -6.17 -5.86
CA ILE A 182 6.06 -4.75 -6.22
C ILE A 182 6.33 -4.58 -7.72
N THR A 183 7.07 -5.51 -8.34
CA THR A 183 7.36 -5.47 -9.78
C THR A 183 6.10 -5.63 -10.62
N ALA A 184 5.23 -6.56 -10.23
CA ALA A 184 3.95 -6.77 -10.87
C ALA A 184 3.00 -5.57 -10.69
N ILE A 185 3.02 -4.94 -9.50
CA ILE A 185 2.23 -3.72 -9.23
C ILE A 185 2.72 -2.56 -10.11
N LEU A 186 4.03 -2.37 -10.27
CA LEU A 186 4.59 -1.34 -11.15
C LEU A 186 4.24 -1.55 -12.63
N ASP A 187 4.32 -2.81 -13.11
CA ASP A 187 3.90 -3.16 -14.47
C ASP A 187 2.41 -2.86 -14.69
N LEU A 188 1.57 -3.22 -13.70
CA LEU A 188 0.13 -2.94 -13.72
C LEU A 188 -0.15 -1.43 -13.70
N GLU A 189 0.53 -0.68 -12.83
CA GLU A 189 0.41 0.78 -12.74
C GLU A 189 0.70 1.45 -14.09
N LYS A 190 1.81 1.07 -14.74
CA LYS A 190 2.18 1.57 -16.06
C LYS A 190 1.10 1.27 -17.11
N MET A 191 0.59 0.04 -17.12
CA MET A 191 -0.42 -0.39 -18.07
C MET A 191 -1.75 0.37 -17.88
N LEU A 192 -2.18 0.60 -16.62
CA LEU A 192 -3.41 1.34 -16.34
C LEU A 192 -3.27 2.85 -16.58
N LYS A 193 -2.06 3.40 -16.50
CA LYS A 193 -1.78 4.77 -16.95
C LYS A 193 -2.00 4.93 -18.45
N ASP A 194 -1.58 3.93 -19.23
CA ASP A 194 -1.73 3.90 -20.69
C ASP A 194 -3.13 3.47 -21.15
N PHE A 195 -3.99 3.04 -20.24
CA PHE A 195 -5.37 2.66 -20.59
C PHE A 195 -6.22 3.89 -20.89
N HIS A 196 -6.79 3.94 -22.09
CA HIS A 196 -7.55 5.09 -22.61
C HIS A 196 -9.05 5.05 -22.24
N GLY A 197 -9.55 3.91 -21.75
CA GLY A 197 -10.93 3.77 -21.28
C GLY A 197 -11.14 4.43 -19.91
N THR A 198 -12.38 4.37 -19.45
CA THR A 198 -12.74 4.78 -18.09
C THR A 198 -12.37 3.68 -17.10
N LEU A 199 -11.82 4.05 -15.97
CA LEU A 199 -11.36 3.13 -14.93
C LEU A 199 -12.01 3.47 -13.60
N ILE A 200 -12.54 2.46 -12.92
CA ILE A 200 -12.88 2.55 -11.50
C ILE A 200 -12.10 1.47 -10.78
N LEU A 201 -11.33 1.85 -9.78
CA LEU A 201 -10.53 0.92 -9.01
C LEU A 201 -10.78 1.07 -7.51
N ILE A 202 -10.84 -0.07 -6.82
CA ILE A 202 -10.72 -0.17 -5.37
C ILE A 202 -9.30 -0.68 -5.12
N SER A 203 -8.53 0.01 -4.30
CA SER A 203 -7.26 -0.50 -3.81
C SER A 203 -6.88 0.16 -2.49
N HIS A 204 -6.22 -0.61 -1.64
CA HIS A 204 -5.66 -0.15 -0.38
C HIS A 204 -4.19 0.29 -0.53
N ASP A 205 -3.55 0.02 -1.68
CA ASP A 205 -2.23 0.55 -2.02
C ASP A 205 -2.31 2.04 -2.38
N ARG A 206 -1.92 2.89 -1.43
CA ARG A 206 -1.96 4.35 -1.56
C ARG A 206 -1.07 4.88 -2.68
N SER A 207 0.09 4.27 -2.89
CA SER A 207 1.02 4.64 -3.97
C SER A 207 0.43 4.33 -5.34
N PHE A 208 -0.20 3.16 -5.48
CA PHE A 208 -0.87 2.72 -6.70
C PHE A 208 -2.05 3.64 -7.06
N VAL A 209 -2.93 3.91 -6.07
CA VAL A 209 -4.06 4.84 -6.26
C VAL A 209 -3.56 6.22 -6.66
N LYS A 210 -2.57 6.78 -5.93
CA LYS A 210 -1.96 8.09 -6.21
C LYS A 210 -1.40 8.19 -7.63
N GLY A 211 -0.83 7.09 -8.14
CA GLY A 211 -0.20 7.06 -9.46
C GLY A 211 -1.18 7.07 -10.65
N ILE A 212 -2.45 6.68 -10.44
CA ILE A 212 -3.39 6.40 -11.53
C ILE A 212 -4.60 7.35 -11.51
N VAL A 213 -5.18 7.62 -10.32
CA VAL A 213 -6.50 8.24 -10.23
C VAL A 213 -6.45 9.76 -10.33
N ASN A 214 -7.46 10.31 -11.01
CA ASN A 214 -7.68 11.75 -11.12
C ASN A 214 -8.98 12.21 -10.42
N LYS A 215 -9.80 11.26 -9.97
CA LYS A 215 -11.08 11.51 -9.32
C LYS A 215 -11.30 10.49 -8.20
N ILE A 216 -11.87 10.91 -7.08
CA ILE A 216 -12.12 10.04 -5.93
C ILE A 216 -13.61 9.96 -5.64
N PHE A 217 -14.10 8.73 -5.49
CA PHE A 217 -15.41 8.39 -4.95
C PHE A 217 -15.20 7.89 -3.52
N ASP A 218 -15.62 8.68 -2.53
CA ASP A 218 -15.51 8.32 -1.10
C ASP A 218 -16.87 7.82 -0.60
N LEU A 219 -16.94 6.51 -0.33
CA LEU A 219 -18.13 5.86 0.19
C LEU A 219 -18.01 5.74 1.72
N ASP A 220 -18.77 6.56 2.43
CA ASP A 220 -18.84 6.56 3.90
C ASP A 220 -20.30 6.47 4.35
N ARG A 221 -20.58 5.47 5.20
CA ARG A 221 -21.92 5.27 5.83
C ARG A 221 -23.07 5.19 4.82
N GLY A 222 -22.81 4.57 3.67
CA GLY A 222 -23.80 4.40 2.60
C GLY A 222 -23.97 5.62 1.69
N LYS A 223 -23.28 6.73 1.94
CA LYS A 223 -23.32 7.95 1.11
C LYS A 223 -22.04 8.08 0.29
N LEU A 224 -22.18 8.53 -0.94
CA LEU A 224 -21.08 8.75 -1.86
C LEU A 224 -20.76 10.23 -1.96
N SER A 225 -19.52 10.58 -1.64
CA SER A 225 -18.97 11.91 -1.87
C SER A 225 -18.00 11.88 -3.05
N VAL A 226 -18.18 12.81 -4.00
CA VAL A 226 -17.37 12.89 -5.22
C VAL A 226 -16.36 14.01 -5.08
N PHE A 227 -15.07 13.70 -5.31
CA PHE A 227 -13.98 14.66 -5.31
C PHE A 227 -13.27 14.64 -6.67
N ASP A 228 -13.41 15.73 -7.43
CA ASP A 228 -12.69 15.94 -8.69
C ASP A 228 -11.26 16.40 -8.40
N CYS A 229 -10.44 15.51 -7.85
CA CYS A 229 -9.03 15.75 -7.53
C CYS A 229 -8.27 14.44 -7.34
N GLY A 230 -6.94 14.51 -7.42
CA GLY A 230 -6.06 13.38 -7.13
C GLY A 230 -6.03 13.01 -5.64
N TYR A 231 -5.47 11.84 -5.34
CA TYR A 231 -5.48 11.23 -4.00
C TYR A 231 -4.87 12.14 -2.91
N THR A 232 -3.77 12.83 -3.21
CA THR A 232 -3.09 13.70 -2.23
C THR A 232 -3.96 14.88 -1.78
N ASP A 233 -4.66 15.51 -2.74
CA ASP A 233 -5.53 16.65 -2.44
C ASP A 233 -6.84 16.21 -1.79
N TYR A 234 -7.33 15.02 -2.13
CA TYR A 234 -8.44 14.38 -1.43
C TYR A 234 -8.14 14.23 0.07
N LEU A 235 -6.96 13.70 0.44
CA LEU A 235 -6.61 13.52 1.86
C LEU A 235 -6.64 14.85 2.63
N LYS A 236 -6.10 15.93 2.04
CA LYS A 236 -6.16 17.27 2.64
C LYS A 236 -7.60 17.76 2.83
N ARG A 237 -8.43 17.60 1.79
CA ARG A 237 -9.85 18.01 1.84
C ARG A 237 -10.65 17.21 2.85
N LYS A 238 -10.43 15.87 2.89
CA LYS A 238 -11.10 14.98 3.85
C LYS A 238 -10.74 15.35 5.28
N LYS A 239 -9.46 15.61 5.58
CA LYS A 239 -9.02 16.05 6.91
C LYS A 239 -9.72 17.34 7.34
N ASN A 240 -9.84 18.31 6.45
CA ASN A 240 -10.53 19.58 6.74
C ASN A 240 -12.03 19.35 6.98
N LEU A 241 -12.68 18.48 6.19
CA LEU A 241 -14.10 18.14 6.37
C LEU A 241 -14.33 17.46 7.71
N LEU A 242 -13.49 16.47 8.08
CA LEU A 242 -13.58 15.77 9.37
C LEU A 242 -13.42 16.74 10.55
N ASN A 243 -12.43 17.64 10.50
CA ASN A 243 -12.24 18.65 11.53
C ASN A 243 -13.47 19.58 11.66
N SER A 244 -14.06 19.98 10.54
CA SER A 244 -15.28 20.80 10.52
C SER A 244 -16.47 20.04 11.12
N GLU A 245 -16.65 18.77 10.75
CA GLU A 245 -17.71 17.90 11.30
C GLU A 245 -17.55 17.70 12.81
N GLU A 246 -16.32 17.49 13.30
CA GLU A 246 -16.06 17.39 14.75
C GLU A 246 -16.41 18.67 15.49
N LEU A 247 -16.06 19.85 14.96
CA LEU A 247 -16.41 21.14 15.54
C LEU A 247 -17.93 21.35 15.57
N GLU A 248 -18.63 21.01 14.49
CA GLU A 248 -20.09 21.09 14.43
C GLU A 248 -20.74 20.12 15.42
N ASN A 249 -20.23 18.90 15.51
CA ASN A 249 -20.69 17.89 16.46
C ASN A 249 -20.47 18.34 17.91
N ALA A 250 -19.31 18.92 18.22
CA ALA A 250 -19.02 19.49 19.53
C ALA A 250 -19.98 20.62 19.89
N ARG A 251 -20.25 21.55 18.95
CA ARG A 251 -21.23 22.63 19.12
C ARG A 251 -22.64 22.09 19.34
N PHE A 252 -23.05 21.11 18.55
CA PHE A 252 -24.37 20.48 18.68
C PHE A 252 -24.51 19.74 20.01
N ASN A 253 -23.50 18.98 20.44
CA ASN A 253 -23.51 18.26 21.72
C ASN A 253 -23.57 19.25 22.90
N LYS A 254 -22.83 20.36 22.80
CA LYS A 254 -22.90 21.43 23.81
C LYS A 254 -24.31 22.01 23.91
N LYS A 255 -24.96 22.29 22.77
CA LYS A 255 -26.33 22.78 22.71
C LYS A 255 -27.33 21.75 23.25
N LEU A 256 -27.19 20.47 22.89
CA LEU A 256 -28.04 19.38 23.37
C LEU A 256 -27.94 19.27 24.90
N ASN A 257 -26.72 19.26 25.46
CA ASN A 257 -26.48 19.18 26.89
C ASN A 257 -27.07 20.39 27.66
N GLN A 258 -27.01 21.59 27.04
CA GLN A 258 -27.62 22.79 27.63
C GLN A 258 -29.16 22.67 27.69
N GLU A 259 -29.80 22.21 26.62
CA GLU A 259 -31.25 22.02 26.57
C GLU A 259 -31.70 20.87 27.51
N GLU A 260 -30.90 19.81 27.62
CA GLU A 260 -31.16 18.73 28.61
C GLU A 260 -31.02 19.19 30.04
N ALA A 261 -29.99 19.99 30.37
CA ALA A 261 -29.80 20.56 31.68
C ALA A 261 -30.97 21.50 32.07
N TRP A 262 -31.42 22.29 31.10
CA TRP A 262 -32.56 23.19 31.28
C TRP A 262 -33.85 22.43 31.59
N ILE A 263 -34.13 21.32 30.90
CA ILE A 263 -35.31 20.47 31.22
C ILE A 263 -35.20 19.83 32.61
N ARG A 264 -34.01 19.36 33.02
CA ARG A 264 -33.78 18.77 34.36
C ARG A 264 -33.98 19.76 35.50
N GLN A 265 -33.74 21.07 35.26
CA GLN A 265 -33.91 22.13 36.29
C GLN A 265 -35.38 22.47 36.59
N GLY A 266 -36.35 21.81 35.96
CA GLY A 266 -37.76 21.83 36.37
C GLY A 266 -38.58 22.88 35.64
N ILE A 267 -39.63 22.42 34.99
CA ILE A 267 -40.71 23.19 34.37
C ILE A 267 -41.64 23.72 35.47
N LYS A 268 -41.22 24.73 36.19
CA LYS A 268 -42.13 25.50 37.06
C LYS A 268 -42.49 26.80 36.37
N ALA A 269 -43.62 26.82 35.65
CA ALA A 269 -44.34 27.95 35.06
C ALA A 269 -44.28 28.14 33.54
N ARG A 270 -45.50 28.15 32.93
CA ARG A 270 -45.91 28.46 31.55
C ARG A 270 -45.84 27.29 30.54
N ARG A 271 -46.95 26.49 30.52
CA ARG A 271 -47.15 25.30 29.69
C ARG A 271 -47.01 25.51 28.19
N THR A 272 -47.50 26.57 27.58
CA THR A 272 -47.63 26.73 26.13
C THR A 272 -46.33 27.16 25.41
N ARG A 273 -45.41 27.86 26.06
CA ARG A 273 -44.13 28.29 25.47
C ARG A 273 -43.06 27.22 25.51
N ASN A 274 -43.27 26.17 26.30
CA ASN A 274 -42.30 25.10 26.52
C ASN A 274 -42.48 23.88 25.59
N GLU A 275 -43.70 23.66 25.02
CA GLU A 275 -43.96 22.52 24.12
C GLU A 275 -43.11 22.58 22.86
N GLY A 276 -42.94 23.75 22.25
CA GLY A 276 -42.06 23.93 21.07
C GLY A 276 -40.61 23.57 21.36
N ARG A 277 -40.12 23.92 22.56
CA ARG A 277 -38.73 23.66 22.96
C ARG A 277 -38.52 22.18 23.32
N VAL A 278 -39.51 21.51 23.90
CA VAL A 278 -39.52 20.07 24.15
C VAL A 278 -39.51 19.30 22.82
N ARG A 279 -40.36 19.68 21.82
CA ARG A 279 -40.34 19.08 20.49
C ARG A 279 -38.98 19.27 19.81
N ALA A 280 -38.40 20.47 19.90
CA ALA A 280 -37.06 20.74 19.34
C ALA A 280 -35.97 19.86 20.00
N LEU A 281 -36.07 19.60 21.33
CA LEU A 281 -35.14 18.68 22.01
C LEU A 281 -35.34 17.23 21.56
N GLU A 282 -36.58 16.78 21.39
CA GLU A 282 -36.88 15.44 20.88
C GLU A 282 -36.34 15.26 19.46
N GLU A 283 -36.45 16.27 18.60
CA GLU A 283 -35.83 16.26 17.26
C GLU A 283 -34.31 16.24 17.34
N MET A 284 -33.70 17.02 18.24
CA MET A 284 -32.25 16.98 18.47
C MET A 284 -31.80 15.61 18.99
N ARG A 285 -32.55 14.95 19.87
CA ARG A 285 -32.28 13.57 20.35
C ARG A 285 -32.40 12.57 19.21
N LYS A 286 -33.43 12.64 18.36
CA LYS A 286 -33.56 11.80 17.17
C LYS A 286 -32.36 11.98 16.22
N LYS A 287 -31.97 13.23 15.95
CA LYS A 287 -30.75 13.54 15.15
C LYS A 287 -29.47 13.04 15.82
N PHE A 288 -29.34 13.11 17.14
CA PHE A 288 -28.19 12.55 17.85
C PHE A 288 -28.11 11.03 17.79
N ILE A 289 -29.25 10.33 17.92
CA ILE A 289 -29.34 8.87 17.82
C ILE A 289 -29.09 8.38 16.40
N SER A 290 -29.60 9.09 15.38
CA SER A 290 -29.39 8.75 13.96
C SER A 290 -27.97 8.98 13.47
N ARG A 291 -27.15 9.77 14.19
CA ARG A 291 -25.74 9.95 13.85
C ARG A 291 -24.97 8.65 14.07
N ARG A 292 -24.47 8.05 13.00
CA ARG A 292 -23.50 6.97 13.07
C ARG A 292 -22.20 7.55 13.63
N LYS A 293 -21.76 7.07 14.82
CA LYS A 293 -20.56 7.59 15.49
C LYS A 293 -19.32 7.31 14.64
N GLN A 294 -18.48 8.33 14.43
CA GLN A 294 -17.08 8.15 14.05
C GLN A 294 -16.37 7.43 15.20
N GLN A 295 -15.55 6.45 14.89
CA GLN A 295 -14.64 5.83 15.84
C GLN A 295 -13.38 6.72 15.89
N GLY A 296 -13.04 7.22 17.08
CA GLY A 296 -12.01 8.22 17.26
C GLY A 296 -10.59 7.65 17.15
N GLN A 297 -9.65 8.50 16.77
CA GLN A 297 -8.20 8.26 16.84
C GLN A 297 -7.75 8.20 18.32
N VAL A 298 -6.84 7.29 18.63
CA VAL A 298 -6.28 7.13 19.97
C VAL A 298 -4.75 7.18 19.91
N LYS A 299 -4.16 8.05 20.74
CA LYS A 299 -2.70 8.12 20.93
C LYS A 299 -2.25 7.09 21.95
N ILE A 300 -1.25 6.29 21.61
CA ILE A 300 -0.60 5.32 22.49
C ILE A 300 0.75 5.90 22.91
N HIS A 301 0.99 5.98 24.23
CA HIS A 301 2.30 6.32 24.80
C HIS A 301 2.97 5.05 25.30
N THR A 302 4.16 4.76 24.83
CA THR A 302 5.03 3.67 25.29
C THR A 302 5.97 4.17 26.39
N LEU A 303 6.18 3.37 27.43
CA LEU A 303 7.19 3.59 28.46
C LEU A 303 8.36 2.62 28.23
N GLU A 304 9.57 3.14 28.33
CA GLU A 304 10.80 2.39 28.25
C GLU A 304 11.09 1.67 29.58
N ASP A 305 11.37 0.37 29.51
CA ASP A 305 11.96 -0.41 30.59
C ASP A 305 13.43 -0.68 30.27
N GLU A 306 14.32 0.06 30.92
CA GLU A 306 15.78 -0.14 30.86
C GLU A 306 16.20 -1.35 31.70
N LYS A 307 16.12 -2.56 31.14
CA LYS A 307 16.90 -3.70 31.63
C LYS A 307 17.99 -4.03 30.61
N ARG A 308 19.23 -4.28 31.11
CA ARG A 308 20.41 -4.68 30.32
C ARG A 308 20.09 -5.87 29.41
N VAL A 309 19.65 -5.61 28.20
CA VAL A 309 19.36 -6.61 27.17
C VAL A 309 20.46 -6.51 26.10
N SER A 310 20.86 -7.65 25.54
CA SER A 310 21.81 -7.71 24.43
C SER A 310 21.40 -6.71 23.33
N LYS A 311 22.35 -5.89 22.88
CA LYS A 311 22.11 -4.93 21.77
C LYS A 311 21.88 -5.63 20.44
N ILE A 312 22.36 -6.88 20.28
CA ILE A 312 22.27 -7.66 19.05
C ILE A 312 21.11 -8.66 19.17
N VAL A 313 20.16 -8.61 18.23
CA VAL A 313 19.05 -9.56 18.10
C VAL A 313 19.48 -10.75 17.23
N PHE A 314 20.00 -10.48 16.04
CA PHE A 314 20.54 -11.49 15.12
C PHE A 314 21.93 -11.10 14.62
N GLU A 315 22.83 -12.08 14.58
CA GLU A 315 24.12 -12.00 13.88
C GLU A 315 24.19 -13.17 12.89
N VAL A 316 24.10 -12.84 11.60
CA VAL A 316 24.11 -13.80 10.50
C VAL A 316 25.44 -13.70 9.77
N LYS A 317 26.15 -14.84 9.64
CA LYS A 317 27.49 -14.89 9.01
C LYS A 317 27.47 -15.84 7.82
N LYS A 318 27.55 -15.28 6.61
CA LYS A 318 27.72 -15.99 5.33
C LYS A 318 26.82 -17.21 5.18
N ILE A 319 25.52 -17.05 5.47
CA ILE A 319 24.59 -18.17 5.33
C ILE A 319 24.29 -18.43 3.86
N SER A 320 24.18 -19.73 3.55
CA SER A 320 23.65 -20.21 2.27
C SER A 320 22.58 -21.25 2.52
N TYR A 321 21.53 -21.23 1.73
CA TYR A 321 20.41 -22.18 1.84
C TYR A 321 19.84 -22.54 0.47
N LYS A 322 19.64 -23.86 0.27
CA LYS A 322 19.05 -24.44 -0.95
C LYS A 322 17.88 -25.34 -0.59
N ILE A 323 16.86 -25.32 -1.42
CA ILE A 323 15.77 -26.30 -1.40
C ILE A 323 15.85 -27.09 -2.70
N ASN A 324 16.11 -28.39 -2.62
CA ASN A 324 16.42 -29.25 -3.78
C ASN A 324 17.59 -28.64 -4.58
N GLU A 325 17.37 -28.30 -5.86
CA GLU A 325 18.39 -27.66 -6.71
C GLU A 325 18.32 -26.12 -6.71
N LEU A 326 17.27 -25.54 -6.12
CA LEU A 326 17.07 -24.08 -6.10
C LEU A 326 17.83 -23.44 -4.95
N GLU A 327 18.81 -22.59 -5.26
CA GLU A 327 19.49 -21.76 -4.27
C GLU A 327 18.62 -20.54 -3.93
N LEU A 328 18.25 -20.37 -2.65
CA LEU A 328 17.41 -19.25 -2.20
C LEU A 328 18.20 -18.17 -1.48
N VAL A 329 19.30 -18.54 -0.82
CA VAL A 329 20.19 -17.63 -0.09
C VAL A 329 21.63 -18.00 -0.39
N LYS A 330 22.44 -17.02 -0.80
CA LYS A 330 23.85 -17.23 -1.14
C LYS A 330 24.76 -16.27 -0.36
N SER A 331 25.58 -16.83 0.52
CA SER A 331 26.60 -16.09 1.30
C SER A 331 26.12 -14.79 1.95
N PHE A 332 24.90 -14.80 2.49
CA PHE A 332 24.28 -13.63 3.09
C PHE A 332 24.79 -13.38 4.53
N SER A 333 25.09 -12.13 4.86
CA SER A 333 25.48 -11.70 6.20
C SER A 333 24.62 -10.52 6.64
N LEU A 334 24.16 -10.54 7.89
CA LEU A 334 23.24 -9.52 8.44
C LEU A 334 23.52 -9.33 9.93
N LEU A 335 23.50 -8.09 10.38
CA LEU A 335 23.50 -7.74 11.79
C LEU A 335 22.23 -6.96 12.11
N VAL A 336 21.42 -7.47 13.05
CA VAL A 336 20.18 -6.83 13.49
C VAL A 336 20.34 -6.38 14.93
N LEU A 337 20.13 -5.09 15.15
CA LEU A 337 20.20 -4.48 16.48
C LEU A 337 18.81 -4.34 17.10
N LYS A 338 18.77 -4.20 18.43
CA LYS A 338 17.53 -3.98 19.18
C LYS A 338 16.90 -2.65 18.75
N GLY A 339 15.58 -2.67 18.46
CA GLY A 339 14.82 -1.50 18.07
C GLY A 339 14.89 -1.18 16.57
N GLU A 340 15.66 -1.93 15.77
CA GLU A 340 15.66 -1.77 14.32
C GLU A 340 14.35 -2.25 13.71
N LYS A 341 13.90 -1.54 12.67
CA LYS A 341 12.72 -1.86 11.87
C LYS A 341 13.17 -2.19 10.46
N ILE A 342 13.13 -3.46 10.11
CA ILE A 342 13.69 -4.00 8.87
C ILE A 342 12.56 -4.42 7.94
N GLY A 343 12.57 -3.88 6.71
CA GLY A 343 11.70 -4.31 5.63
C GLY A 343 12.34 -5.41 4.79
N ILE A 344 11.59 -6.42 4.40
CA ILE A 344 12.04 -7.44 3.45
C ILE A 344 11.21 -7.31 2.17
N ILE A 345 11.88 -7.08 1.05
CA ILE A 345 11.30 -6.89 -0.26
C ILE A 345 11.82 -7.96 -1.21
N GLY A 346 10.98 -8.44 -2.12
CA GLY A 346 11.38 -9.39 -3.15
C GLY A 346 10.19 -9.95 -3.90
N GLY A 347 10.42 -10.54 -5.05
CA GLY A 347 9.39 -11.19 -5.86
C GLY A 347 8.68 -12.33 -5.10
N ASN A 348 7.50 -12.71 -5.59
CA ASN A 348 6.81 -13.88 -5.04
C ASN A 348 7.64 -15.15 -5.33
N GLY A 349 7.87 -15.96 -4.29
CA GLY A 349 8.72 -17.15 -4.38
C GLY A 349 10.22 -16.88 -4.23
N SER A 350 10.67 -15.63 -4.00
CA SER A 350 12.10 -15.31 -3.80
C SER A 350 12.70 -15.86 -2.51
N GLY A 351 11.89 -16.44 -1.62
CA GLY A 351 12.38 -17.03 -0.36
C GLY A 351 12.24 -16.12 0.86
N LYS A 352 11.41 -15.05 0.82
CA LYS A 352 11.19 -14.13 1.96
C LYS A 352 10.82 -14.86 3.25
N SER A 353 9.78 -15.68 3.22
CA SER A 353 9.33 -16.47 4.37
C SER A 353 10.38 -17.51 4.79
N THR A 354 11.14 -18.08 3.84
CA THR A 354 12.26 -18.99 4.13
C THR A 354 13.38 -18.25 4.88
N LEU A 355 13.71 -17.02 4.49
CA LEU A 355 14.70 -16.20 5.20
C LEU A 355 14.24 -15.93 6.65
N ILE A 356 12.96 -15.62 6.87
CA ILE A 356 12.42 -15.45 8.23
C ILE A 356 12.55 -16.74 9.02
N ARG A 357 12.17 -17.90 8.49
CA ARG A 357 12.29 -19.21 9.17
C ARG A 357 13.74 -19.54 9.51
N LEU A 358 14.71 -19.19 8.64
CA LEU A 358 16.13 -19.31 8.93
C LEU A 358 16.54 -18.40 10.11
N LEU A 359 16.11 -17.14 10.12
CA LEU A 359 16.39 -16.17 11.20
C LEU A 359 15.79 -16.64 12.52
N LEU A 360 14.56 -17.15 12.52
CA LEU A 360 13.88 -17.67 13.71
C LEU A 360 14.44 -19.00 14.19
N GLY A 361 15.11 -19.77 13.32
CA GLY A 361 15.71 -21.06 13.67
C GLY A 361 14.81 -22.26 13.50
N GLU A 362 13.72 -22.10 12.79
CA GLU A 362 12.84 -23.21 12.39
C GLU A 362 13.53 -24.10 11.35
N ILE A 363 14.42 -23.49 10.54
CA ILE A 363 15.23 -24.17 9.54
C ILE A 363 16.70 -23.83 9.77
N SER A 364 17.59 -24.81 9.58
CA SER A 364 19.02 -24.59 9.67
C SER A 364 19.62 -24.26 8.31
N PRO A 365 20.57 -23.31 8.20
CA PRO A 365 21.24 -23.02 6.94
C PRO A 365 22.16 -24.19 6.54
N ASN A 366 22.36 -24.39 5.22
CA ASN A 366 23.30 -25.38 4.71
C ASN A 366 24.76 -25.00 4.99
N GLN A 367 25.06 -23.68 4.97
CA GLN A 367 26.40 -23.13 5.28
C GLN A 367 26.25 -21.85 6.08
N GLY A 368 27.29 -21.49 6.83
CA GLY A 368 27.31 -20.32 7.67
C GLY A 368 26.72 -20.55 9.05
N SER A 369 26.46 -19.47 9.79
CA SER A 369 25.92 -19.55 11.15
C SER A 369 25.01 -18.37 11.46
N ILE A 370 23.99 -18.62 12.29
CA ILE A 370 23.06 -17.60 12.80
C ILE A 370 23.13 -17.65 14.32
N ARG A 371 23.59 -16.53 14.92
CA ARG A 371 23.55 -16.33 16.37
C ARG A 371 22.31 -15.52 16.72
N ARG A 372 21.53 -15.99 17.67
CA ARG A 372 20.29 -15.36 18.16
C ARG A 372 20.45 -14.94 19.60
N SER A 373 19.87 -13.80 19.99
CA SER A 373 19.78 -13.41 21.39
C SER A 373 18.93 -14.42 22.16
N LYS A 374 19.40 -14.81 23.36
CA LYS A 374 18.64 -15.74 24.24
C LYS A 374 17.37 -15.11 24.85
N THR A 375 17.25 -13.78 24.76
CA THR A 375 16.13 -13.02 25.38
C THR A 375 15.04 -12.66 24.38
N ILE A 376 15.01 -13.27 23.20
CA ILE A 376 13.99 -13.01 22.18
C ILE A 376 12.64 -13.54 22.68
N GLN A 377 11.66 -12.63 22.73
CA GLN A 377 10.24 -12.92 22.87
C GLN A 377 9.58 -12.57 21.54
N LEU A 378 9.26 -13.61 20.77
CA LEU A 378 8.73 -13.49 19.41
C LEU A 378 7.22 -13.33 19.42
N ALA A 379 6.71 -12.36 18.66
CA ALA A 379 5.34 -12.36 18.19
C ALA A 379 5.34 -12.42 16.66
N TYR A 380 4.70 -13.42 16.09
CA TYR A 380 4.68 -13.68 14.65
C TYR A 380 3.25 -13.58 14.09
N PHE A 381 3.08 -12.66 13.14
CA PHE A 381 1.84 -12.53 12.38
C PHE A 381 1.96 -13.38 11.12
N ASP A 382 1.37 -14.55 11.15
CA ASP A 382 1.27 -15.42 9.98
C ASP A 382 -0.01 -15.10 9.21
N GLN A 383 0.09 -15.12 7.89
CA GLN A 383 -1.02 -14.97 6.95
C GLN A 383 -2.07 -16.10 7.11
N MET A 384 -1.72 -17.21 7.80
CA MET A 384 -2.62 -18.33 8.03
C MET A 384 -3.65 -18.02 9.14
N ARG A 385 -4.84 -17.69 8.69
CA ARG A 385 -6.05 -17.44 9.50
C ARG A 385 -6.60 -18.69 10.21
N GLU A 386 -5.88 -19.80 10.19
CA GLU A 386 -6.35 -21.13 10.64
C GLU A 386 -6.47 -21.28 12.17
N SER A 387 -5.92 -20.34 12.95
CA SER A 387 -5.93 -20.44 14.41
C SER A 387 -7.12 -19.74 15.10
N LEU A 388 -8.05 -19.15 14.36
CA LEU A 388 -9.19 -18.44 14.93
C LEU A 388 -10.34 -19.41 15.19
N ASP A 389 -10.70 -19.65 16.48
CA ASP A 389 -11.95 -20.34 16.81
C ASP A 389 -13.15 -19.43 16.45
N PRO A 390 -13.98 -19.84 15.46
CA PRO A 390 -15.10 -19.03 14.98
C PRO A 390 -16.13 -18.69 16.05
N ASN A 391 -16.25 -19.52 17.09
CA ASN A 391 -17.27 -19.38 18.15
C ASN A 391 -16.78 -18.59 19.36
N MET A 392 -15.47 -18.35 19.48
CA MET A 392 -14.90 -17.56 20.57
C MET A 392 -15.29 -16.08 20.46
N LYS A 393 -15.50 -15.40 21.58
CA LYS A 393 -15.71 -13.94 21.58
C LYS A 393 -14.41 -13.21 21.30
N ALA A 394 -14.49 -12.08 20.60
CA ALA A 394 -13.32 -11.28 20.25
C ALA A 394 -12.49 -10.85 21.47
N MET A 395 -13.15 -10.45 22.58
CA MET A 395 -12.47 -10.07 23.81
C MET A 395 -11.69 -11.25 24.40
N ASP A 396 -12.29 -12.44 24.43
CA ASP A 396 -11.69 -13.65 25.02
C ASP A 396 -10.49 -14.12 24.18
N PHE A 397 -10.57 -13.99 22.87
CA PHE A 397 -9.46 -14.28 21.97
C PHE A 397 -8.24 -13.40 22.26
N VAL A 398 -8.42 -12.10 22.48
CA VAL A 398 -7.32 -11.17 22.75
C VAL A 398 -6.75 -11.36 24.15
N SER A 399 -7.60 -11.50 25.17
CA SER A 399 -7.19 -11.53 26.57
C SER A 399 -6.93 -12.92 27.14
N GLY A 400 -7.31 -13.99 26.40
CA GLY A 400 -7.31 -15.35 26.96
C GLY A 400 -8.35 -15.54 28.07
N GLY A 401 -9.50 -14.85 27.99
CA GLY A 401 -10.61 -14.94 28.93
C GLY A 401 -10.48 -14.01 30.14
N LYS A 402 -9.52 -13.09 30.16
CA LYS A 402 -9.36 -12.09 31.24
C LYS A 402 -10.04 -10.78 30.84
N ASP A 403 -10.57 -10.04 31.82
CA ASP A 403 -11.15 -8.71 31.60
C ASP A 403 -10.07 -7.61 31.36
N TYR A 404 -8.87 -7.84 31.87
CA TYR A 404 -7.74 -6.92 31.78
C TYR A 404 -6.54 -7.58 31.13
N ILE A 405 -5.81 -6.80 30.33
CA ILE A 405 -4.55 -7.18 29.69
C ILE A 405 -3.46 -6.20 30.11
N ASP A 406 -2.24 -6.72 30.30
CA ASP A 406 -1.08 -5.89 30.60
C ASP A 406 -0.37 -5.50 29.30
N ILE A 407 -0.34 -4.20 29.03
CA ILE A 407 0.35 -3.63 27.86
C ILE A 407 1.42 -2.69 28.39
N ASN A 408 2.68 -3.01 28.16
CA ASN A 408 3.83 -2.22 28.60
C ASN A 408 3.77 -1.84 30.10
N GLY A 409 3.43 -2.82 30.96
CA GLY A 409 3.34 -2.63 32.41
C GLY A 409 2.11 -1.86 32.91
N LYS A 410 1.16 -1.55 31.99
CA LYS A 410 -0.13 -0.93 32.37
C LYS A 410 -1.27 -1.89 32.14
N SER A 411 -2.06 -2.13 33.20
CA SER A 411 -3.29 -2.92 33.09
C SER A 411 -4.38 -2.10 32.40
N LYS A 412 -4.92 -2.63 31.28
CA LYS A 412 -6.01 -2.02 30.50
C LYS A 412 -7.17 -2.98 30.37
N HIS A 413 -8.38 -2.46 30.48
CA HIS A 413 -9.58 -3.24 30.21
C HIS A 413 -9.66 -3.61 28.72
N VAL A 414 -9.93 -4.89 28.38
CA VAL A 414 -9.87 -5.45 27.02
C VAL A 414 -10.76 -4.69 26.04
N ILE A 415 -12.00 -4.35 26.43
CA ILE A 415 -12.91 -3.58 25.58
C ILE A 415 -12.33 -2.19 25.28
N GLY A 416 -11.67 -1.55 26.25
CA GLY A 416 -10.98 -0.27 26.06
C GLY A 416 -9.81 -0.38 25.08
N TYR A 417 -9.08 -1.49 25.15
CA TYR A 417 -8.00 -1.82 24.21
C TYR A 417 -8.53 -2.10 22.80
N LEU A 418 -9.55 -2.94 22.65
CA LEU A 418 -10.15 -3.27 21.35
C LEU A 418 -10.78 -2.04 20.66
N ARG A 419 -11.22 -1.03 21.42
CA ARG A 419 -11.66 0.24 20.83
C ARG A 419 -10.54 0.96 20.08
N GLN A 420 -9.27 0.79 20.45
CA GLN A 420 -8.12 1.34 19.73
C GLN A 420 -7.98 0.71 18.35
N PHE A 421 -8.43 -0.55 18.17
CA PHE A 421 -8.50 -1.26 16.90
C PHE A 421 -9.86 -1.10 16.20
N LEU A 422 -10.59 -0.03 16.51
CA LEU A 422 -11.86 0.33 15.90
C LEU A 422 -13.01 -0.68 16.14
N PHE A 423 -12.93 -1.51 17.20
CA PHE A 423 -14.04 -2.36 17.61
C PHE A 423 -14.99 -1.63 18.55
N THR A 424 -16.28 -1.78 18.32
CA THR A 424 -17.32 -1.34 19.24
C THR A 424 -17.44 -2.31 20.42
N GLY A 425 -18.02 -1.86 21.56
CA GLY A 425 -18.25 -2.74 22.70
C GLY A 425 -19.13 -3.95 22.36
N LYS A 426 -20.08 -3.81 21.43
CA LYS A 426 -20.90 -4.92 20.94
C LYS A 426 -20.08 -5.92 20.15
N GLN A 427 -19.21 -5.46 19.26
CA GLN A 427 -18.30 -6.31 18.48
C GLN A 427 -17.29 -7.02 19.39
N ALA A 428 -16.74 -6.35 20.41
CA ALA A 428 -15.82 -7.00 21.35
C ALA A 428 -16.44 -8.22 22.05
N MET A 429 -17.75 -8.22 22.27
CA MET A 429 -18.51 -9.32 22.86
C MET A 429 -19.07 -10.31 21.84
N ALA A 430 -18.98 -10.02 20.55
CA ALA A 430 -19.52 -10.88 19.49
C ALA A 430 -18.58 -12.05 19.17
N PRO A 431 -19.11 -13.19 18.69
CA PRO A 431 -18.30 -14.30 18.22
C PRO A 431 -17.57 -13.95 16.90
N ILE A 432 -16.33 -14.44 16.75
CA ILE A 432 -15.42 -14.12 15.64
C ILE A 432 -16.01 -14.49 14.26
N LYS A 433 -16.89 -15.49 14.18
CA LYS A 433 -17.58 -15.86 12.94
C LYS A 433 -18.38 -14.73 12.29
N MET A 434 -18.81 -13.74 13.08
CA MET A 434 -19.57 -12.59 12.58
C MET A 434 -18.69 -11.52 11.91
N PHE A 435 -17.37 -11.66 11.99
CA PHE A 435 -16.43 -10.66 11.51
C PHE A 435 -16.06 -10.89 10.06
N SER A 436 -15.95 -9.78 9.32
CA SER A 436 -15.35 -9.75 7.98
C SER A 436 -13.86 -10.12 8.02
N GLY A 437 -13.27 -10.41 6.87
CA GLY A 437 -11.84 -10.72 6.76
C GLY A 437 -10.95 -9.62 7.35
N GLY A 438 -11.23 -8.36 7.02
CA GLY A 438 -10.48 -7.23 7.56
C GLY A 438 -10.65 -7.04 9.08
N GLU A 439 -11.86 -7.28 9.62
CA GLU A 439 -12.08 -7.26 11.08
C GLU A 439 -11.33 -8.39 11.79
N LYS A 440 -11.27 -9.59 11.19
CA LYS A 440 -10.46 -10.70 11.73
C LYS A 440 -8.96 -10.34 11.73
N ASN A 441 -8.45 -9.74 10.67
CA ASN A 441 -7.06 -9.29 10.62
C ASN A 441 -6.77 -8.23 11.70
N ARG A 442 -7.64 -7.23 11.89
CA ARG A 442 -7.53 -6.26 12.98
C ARG A 442 -7.51 -6.92 14.37
N LEU A 443 -8.35 -7.94 14.55
CA LEU A 443 -8.41 -8.68 15.81
C LEU A 443 -7.11 -9.45 16.09
N MET A 444 -6.53 -10.08 15.05
CA MET A 444 -5.24 -10.74 15.14
C MET A 444 -4.11 -9.75 15.46
N LEU A 445 -4.10 -8.59 14.82
CA LEU A 445 -3.14 -7.51 15.13
C LEU A 445 -3.29 -7.06 16.60
N ALA A 446 -4.53 -6.88 17.08
CA ALA A 446 -4.78 -6.56 18.49
C ALA A 446 -4.21 -7.64 19.41
N LYS A 447 -4.38 -8.93 19.09
CA LYS A 447 -3.84 -10.05 19.86
C LYS A 447 -2.32 -10.01 19.90
N ILE A 448 -1.67 -9.86 18.76
CA ILE A 448 -0.20 -9.89 18.65
C ILE A 448 0.43 -8.71 19.40
N LEU A 449 -0.11 -7.52 19.22
CA LEU A 449 0.37 -6.31 19.89
C LEU A 449 0.05 -6.26 21.38
N SER A 450 -0.84 -7.15 21.89
CA SER A 450 -1.09 -7.32 23.32
C SER A 450 -0.08 -8.26 24.01
N GLN A 451 0.70 -9.01 23.24
CA GLN A 451 1.70 -9.93 23.80
C GLN A 451 2.97 -9.18 24.22
N PRO A 452 3.60 -9.56 25.32
CA PRO A 452 4.91 -9.02 25.70
C PRO A 452 5.97 -9.58 24.74
N ALA A 453 6.22 -8.87 23.65
CA ALA A 453 7.22 -9.25 22.65
C ALA A 453 8.27 -8.16 22.51
N ASN A 454 9.52 -8.55 22.21
CA ASN A 454 10.62 -7.64 21.88
C ASN A 454 11.10 -7.81 20.42
N LEU A 455 10.58 -8.83 19.73
CA LEU A 455 10.73 -9.06 18.30
C LEU A 455 9.34 -9.30 17.70
N LEU A 456 8.96 -8.44 16.75
CA LEU A 456 7.71 -8.56 16.01
C LEU A 456 8.04 -8.92 14.56
N VAL A 457 7.45 -10.00 14.07
CA VAL A 457 7.56 -10.41 12.67
C VAL A 457 6.18 -10.32 12.02
N LEU A 458 6.06 -9.53 10.97
CA LEU A 458 4.83 -9.28 10.24
C LEU A 458 5.02 -9.70 8.78
N ASP A 459 4.27 -10.73 8.35
CA ASP A 459 4.26 -11.20 6.96
C ASP A 459 2.98 -10.73 6.27
N GLU A 460 3.12 -9.79 5.34
CA GLU A 460 2.03 -9.14 4.57
C GLU A 460 0.85 -8.66 5.44
N PRO A 461 1.10 -7.87 6.52
CA PRO A 461 0.04 -7.43 7.41
C PRO A 461 -0.91 -6.42 6.76
N THR A 462 -0.53 -5.85 5.63
CA THR A 462 -1.29 -4.83 4.89
C THR A 462 -2.42 -5.41 4.06
N ASN A 463 -2.40 -6.72 3.79
CA ASN A 463 -3.42 -7.37 2.99
C ASN A 463 -4.79 -7.31 3.68
N ASP A 464 -5.83 -6.97 2.92
CA ASP A 464 -7.23 -6.85 3.36
C ASP A 464 -7.49 -5.77 4.45
N LEU A 465 -6.52 -4.91 4.78
CA LEU A 465 -6.73 -3.79 5.69
C LEU A 465 -7.20 -2.55 4.93
N ASP A 466 -8.15 -1.80 5.49
CA ASP A 466 -8.53 -0.49 4.98
C ASP A 466 -7.50 0.59 5.35
N VAL A 467 -7.54 1.71 4.65
CA VAL A 467 -6.57 2.81 4.80
C VAL A 467 -6.47 3.29 6.26
N GLU A 468 -7.61 3.39 6.98
CA GLU A 468 -7.61 3.84 8.38
C GLU A 468 -6.93 2.84 9.31
N THR A 469 -7.14 1.54 9.06
CA THR A 469 -6.46 0.47 9.82
C THR A 469 -4.97 0.43 9.52
N LEU A 470 -4.58 0.68 8.25
CA LEU A 470 -3.17 0.80 7.87
C LEU A 470 -2.48 1.97 8.56
N GLU A 471 -3.12 3.15 8.60
CA GLU A 471 -2.59 4.32 9.31
C GLU A 471 -2.43 4.05 10.81
N LEU A 472 -3.42 3.39 11.43
CA LEU A 472 -3.33 2.98 12.83
C LEU A 472 -2.17 2.00 13.07
N LEU A 473 -2.00 1.02 12.18
CA LEU A 473 -0.90 0.05 12.27
C LEU A 473 0.46 0.74 12.10
N GLU A 474 0.58 1.70 11.19
CA GLU A 474 1.79 2.51 11.01
C GLU A 474 2.14 3.26 12.30
N GLU A 475 1.19 4.00 12.89
CA GLU A 475 1.40 4.72 14.15
C GLU A 475 1.88 3.78 15.25
N MET A 476 1.23 2.61 15.40
CA MET A 476 1.59 1.62 16.42
C MET A 476 2.99 1.04 16.19
N LEU A 477 3.37 0.76 14.96
CA LEU A 477 4.68 0.21 14.61
C LEU A 477 5.80 1.25 14.72
N VAL A 478 5.52 2.52 14.41
CA VAL A 478 6.46 3.63 14.62
C VAL A 478 6.77 3.81 16.10
N ASP A 479 5.74 3.73 16.95
CA ASP A 479 5.89 3.87 18.41
C ASP A 479 6.42 2.60 19.11
N TYR A 480 6.48 1.47 18.39
CA TYR A 480 6.95 0.21 18.96
C TYR A 480 8.46 0.24 19.23
N SER A 481 8.87 0.07 20.49
CA SER A 481 10.27 0.13 20.94
C SER A 481 11.09 -1.14 20.68
N GLY A 482 10.42 -2.25 20.32
CA GLY A 482 11.07 -3.51 19.97
C GLY A 482 11.57 -3.54 18.52
N THR A 483 12.22 -4.64 18.17
CA THR A 483 12.67 -4.90 16.79
C THR A 483 11.51 -5.39 15.94
N VAL A 484 11.40 -4.90 14.72
CA VAL A 484 10.37 -5.29 13.75
C VAL A 484 11.01 -5.85 12.49
N ILE A 485 10.55 -7.01 12.04
CA ILE A 485 10.81 -7.54 10.71
C ILE A 485 9.50 -7.54 9.95
N LEU A 486 9.45 -6.83 8.84
CA LEU A 486 8.26 -6.56 8.06
C LEU A 486 8.43 -7.03 6.62
N ILE A 487 7.61 -8.00 6.18
CA ILE A 487 7.41 -8.26 4.75
C ILE A 487 6.18 -7.47 4.32
N SER A 488 6.31 -6.62 3.32
CA SER A 488 5.16 -5.96 2.70
C SER A 488 5.44 -5.56 1.26
N HIS A 489 4.39 -5.52 0.47
CA HIS A 489 4.39 -5.00 -0.88
C HIS A 489 3.85 -3.56 -0.96
N ASP A 490 3.38 -2.99 0.16
CA ASP A 490 2.97 -1.58 0.25
C ASP A 490 4.20 -0.68 0.45
N ARG A 491 4.55 0.06 -0.61
CA ARG A 491 5.71 0.98 -0.66
C ARG A 491 5.60 2.10 0.37
N THR A 492 4.40 2.67 0.54
CA THR A 492 4.16 3.76 1.50
C THR A 492 4.33 3.27 2.93
N PHE A 493 3.79 2.08 3.23
CA PHE A 493 3.90 1.44 4.53
C PHE A 493 5.36 1.16 4.91
N LEU A 494 6.15 0.63 3.96
CA LEU A 494 7.59 0.43 4.16
C LEU A 494 8.32 1.75 4.41
N ASN A 495 8.10 2.77 3.57
CA ASN A 495 8.74 4.08 3.73
C ASN A 495 8.47 4.74 5.09
N ASN A 496 7.28 4.54 5.65
CA ASN A 496 6.87 5.17 6.90
C ASN A 496 7.43 4.47 8.16
N ILE A 497 7.80 3.19 8.07
CA ILE A 497 8.12 2.37 9.24
C ILE A 497 9.58 1.96 9.29
N VAL A 498 10.16 1.49 8.16
CA VAL A 498 11.43 0.77 8.22
C VAL A 498 12.63 1.69 8.22
N SER A 499 13.67 1.30 8.98
CA SER A 499 14.96 1.98 9.04
C SER A 499 15.97 1.40 8.04
N SER A 500 15.78 0.16 7.61
CA SER A 500 16.59 -0.49 6.59
C SER A 500 15.75 -1.52 5.82
N THR A 501 16.16 -1.79 4.59
CA THR A 501 15.45 -2.68 3.68
C THR A 501 16.36 -3.79 3.17
N ILE A 502 15.95 -5.05 3.29
CA ILE A 502 16.59 -6.22 2.71
C ILE A 502 15.86 -6.55 1.41
N VAL A 503 16.59 -6.58 0.30
CA VAL A 503 16.03 -6.83 -1.03
C VAL A 503 16.52 -8.17 -1.55
N MET A 504 15.59 -9.01 -1.98
CA MET A 504 15.84 -10.31 -2.60
C MET A 504 15.58 -10.17 -4.12
N GLU A 505 16.67 -9.96 -4.89
CA GLU A 505 16.58 -9.60 -6.33
C GLU A 505 16.40 -10.81 -7.26
N GLY A 506 16.33 -12.02 -6.74
CA GLY A 506 16.42 -13.28 -7.50
C GLY A 506 17.86 -13.81 -7.52
N ASP A 507 18.07 -14.97 -8.16
CA ASP A 507 19.36 -15.66 -8.24
C ASP A 507 20.11 -15.78 -6.89
N ALA A 508 19.34 -15.87 -5.78
CA ALA A 508 19.82 -15.94 -4.39
C ALA A 508 20.62 -14.71 -3.92
N ILE A 509 20.58 -13.59 -4.65
CA ILE A 509 21.26 -12.36 -4.27
C ILE A 509 20.37 -11.59 -3.28
N ILE A 510 20.94 -11.31 -2.09
CA ILE A 510 20.28 -10.56 -1.03
C ILE A 510 21.16 -9.38 -0.66
N GLU A 511 20.63 -8.17 -0.78
CA GLU A 511 21.33 -6.94 -0.45
C GLU A 511 20.56 -6.14 0.61
N GLN A 512 21.30 -5.44 1.47
CA GLN A 512 20.73 -4.55 2.49
C GLN A 512 20.96 -3.10 2.10
N TYR A 513 19.91 -2.28 2.20
CA TYR A 513 19.92 -0.85 1.92
C TYR A 513 19.46 -0.08 3.16
N ALA A 514 20.01 1.11 3.38
CA ALA A 514 19.55 2.00 4.43
C ALA A 514 18.25 2.71 3.98
N GLY A 515 17.28 2.83 4.91
CA GLY A 515 16.01 3.51 4.66
C GLY A 515 14.91 2.63 4.07
N GLY A 516 13.87 3.28 3.55
CA GLY A 516 12.67 2.66 3.01
C GLY A 516 12.80 2.20 1.56
N TYR A 517 11.65 1.98 0.91
CA TYR A 517 11.59 1.55 -0.48
C TYR A 517 12.16 2.60 -1.46
N ASP A 518 11.83 3.87 -1.26
CA ASP A 518 12.28 4.94 -2.15
C ASP A 518 13.80 5.16 -2.01
N ASP A 519 14.33 5.04 -0.79
CA ASP A 519 15.78 5.10 -0.54
C ASP A 519 16.52 3.95 -1.22
N TYR A 520 15.97 2.72 -1.16
CA TYR A 520 16.49 1.57 -1.90
C TYR A 520 16.59 1.85 -3.40
N ILE A 521 15.50 2.36 -4.00
CA ILE A 521 15.47 2.65 -5.44
C ILE A 521 16.55 3.68 -5.81
N ASN A 522 16.69 4.77 -5.04
CA ASN A 522 17.69 5.80 -5.27
C ASN A 522 19.11 5.24 -5.17
N GLN A 523 19.44 4.50 -4.09
CA GLN A 523 20.74 3.88 -3.91
C GLN A 523 21.06 2.86 -5.01
N LYS A 524 20.07 2.10 -5.48
CA LYS A 524 20.24 1.17 -6.59
C LYS A 524 20.58 1.89 -7.90
N TYR A 525 19.90 3.00 -8.21
CA TYR A 525 20.20 3.83 -9.39
C TYR A 525 21.61 4.42 -9.32
N GLU A 526 22.03 4.93 -8.18
CA GLU A 526 23.39 5.46 -7.98
C GLU A 526 24.47 4.39 -8.17
N ASN A 527 24.24 3.19 -7.63
CA ASN A 527 25.14 2.05 -7.82
C ASN A 527 25.23 1.59 -9.30
N LEU A 528 24.14 1.65 -10.06
CA LEU A 528 24.14 1.33 -11.49
C LEU A 528 24.90 2.37 -12.31
N ILE A 529 24.71 3.65 -12.02
CA ILE A 529 25.42 4.75 -12.69
C ILE A 529 26.91 4.70 -12.33
N GLY A 530 27.26 4.41 -11.07
CA GLY A 530 28.65 4.22 -10.64
C GLY A 530 29.33 3.02 -11.29
N LYS A 531 28.62 1.91 -11.51
CA LYS A 531 29.13 0.74 -12.25
C LYS A 531 29.28 0.99 -13.74
N SER A 532 28.35 1.73 -14.38
CA SER A 532 28.45 2.07 -15.80
C SER A 532 29.60 3.07 -16.07
N LYS A 533 29.87 4.03 -15.17
CA LYS A 533 31.05 4.90 -15.25
C LYS A 533 32.34 4.09 -15.11
N LYS A 534 32.41 3.12 -14.20
CA LYS A 534 33.58 2.24 -14.04
C LYS A 534 33.77 1.27 -15.23
N HIS A 535 32.72 0.81 -15.89
CA HIS A 535 32.84 -0.02 -17.10
C HIS A 535 33.29 0.78 -18.32
N THR A 536 32.80 2.01 -18.50
CA THR A 536 33.28 2.91 -19.57
C THR A 536 34.72 3.35 -19.32
N GLU A 537 35.11 3.56 -18.06
CA GLU A 537 36.52 3.83 -17.71
C GLU A 537 37.43 2.60 -17.86
N SER A 538 36.92 1.36 -17.65
CA SER A 538 37.71 0.15 -17.85
C SER A 538 37.89 -0.20 -19.34
N GLU A 539 36.91 0.08 -20.20
CA GLU A 539 37.03 -0.08 -21.66
C GLU A 539 37.91 1.01 -22.33
N LEU A 540 37.92 2.22 -21.76
CA LEU A 540 38.87 3.27 -22.17
C LEU A 540 40.30 3.01 -21.62
N LYS A 541 40.46 2.34 -20.47
CA LYS A 541 41.76 1.96 -19.92
C LYS A 541 42.41 0.76 -20.62
N SER A 542 41.67 -0.04 -21.39
CA SER A 542 42.24 -1.13 -22.20
C SER A 542 42.85 -0.66 -23.52
N LYS A 543 42.73 0.61 -23.90
CA LYS A 543 43.31 1.20 -25.12
C LYS A 543 44.40 2.27 -24.88
N SER A 544 44.74 2.60 -23.66
CA SER A 544 45.87 3.50 -23.35
C SER A 544 46.73 2.94 -22.23
N GLN A 545 47.67 2.08 -22.59
CA GLN A 545 48.92 2.02 -21.82
C GLN A 545 49.59 3.40 -21.98
N LYS A 546 49.67 4.18 -20.92
CA LYS A 546 50.90 4.90 -20.52
C LYS A 546 50.64 5.94 -19.43
N THR A 547 51.57 5.87 -18.46
CA THR A 547 52.07 6.90 -17.53
C THR A 547 51.15 7.36 -16.40
N SER A 548 51.36 6.75 -15.24
CA SER A 548 51.12 7.37 -13.95
C SER A 548 51.98 8.66 -13.87
N GLN A 549 51.37 9.81 -14.14
CA GLN A 549 51.98 11.09 -13.81
C GLN A 549 51.91 11.26 -12.28
N LYS A 550 53.05 11.16 -11.61
CA LYS A 550 53.21 11.58 -10.21
C LYS A 550 52.78 13.04 -10.12
N LEU A 551 51.82 13.33 -9.27
CA LEU A 551 51.37 14.69 -8.96
C LEU A 551 52.59 15.60 -8.72
N SER A 552 52.63 16.74 -9.41
CA SER A 552 53.68 17.78 -9.22
C SER A 552 53.67 18.27 -7.77
N TYR A 553 54.84 18.71 -7.28
CA TYR A 553 54.95 19.28 -5.94
C TYR A 553 53.93 20.38 -5.65
N ASN A 554 53.63 21.24 -6.65
CA ASN A 554 52.62 22.29 -6.56
C ASN A 554 51.20 21.73 -6.42
N GLN A 555 50.85 20.64 -7.11
CA GLN A 555 49.56 19.97 -7.00
C GLN A 555 49.34 19.30 -5.64
N LYS A 556 50.39 18.74 -5.04
CA LYS A 556 50.35 18.20 -3.65
C LYS A 556 50.19 19.28 -2.59
N GLN A 557 50.75 20.48 -2.82
CA GLN A 557 50.60 21.61 -1.93
C GLN A 557 49.17 22.21 -2.04
N LEU A 558 48.65 22.29 -3.25
CA LEU A 558 47.27 22.74 -3.52
C LEU A 558 46.26 21.78 -2.88
N LEU A 559 46.43 20.47 -3.01
CA LEU A 559 45.57 19.45 -2.40
C LEU A 559 45.52 19.53 -0.88
N LYS A 560 46.57 20.01 -0.23
CA LYS A 560 46.62 20.24 1.23
C LYS A 560 45.94 21.55 1.66
N SER A 561 45.94 22.58 0.79
CA SER A 561 45.33 23.89 1.11
C SER A 561 43.86 24.00 0.75
N LEU A 562 43.39 23.26 -0.28
CA LEU A 562 42.00 23.29 -0.77
C LEU A 562 40.97 23.00 0.31
N PRO A 563 41.09 21.96 1.20
CA PRO A 563 40.11 21.70 2.24
C PRO A 563 39.90 22.88 3.19
N LYS A 564 40.96 23.59 3.51
CA LYS A 564 40.90 24.76 4.38
C LYS A 564 40.23 25.97 3.67
N MET A 565 40.55 26.17 2.38
CA MET A 565 39.91 27.23 1.58
C MET A 565 38.41 26.98 1.39
N ILE A 566 38.02 25.72 1.22
CA ILE A 566 36.61 25.31 1.14
C ILE A 566 35.87 25.62 2.45
N GLU A 567 36.46 25.22 3.61
CA GLU A 567 35.91 25.46 4.94
C GLU A 567 35.77 26.97 5.25
N ASP A 568 36.78 27.78 4.89
CA ASP A 568 36.73 29.22 5.08
C ASP A 568 35.62 29.87 4.22
N LEU A 569 35.48 29.46 2.95
CA LEU A 569 34.42 29.95 2.06
C LEU A 569 33.00 29.49 2.50
N GLU A 570 32.84 28.26 2.98
CA GLU A 570 31.55 27.80 3.53
C GLU A 570 31.13 28.62 4.75
N ASN A 571 32.07 28.97 5.63
CA ASN A 571 31.80 29.82 6.76
C ASN A 571 31.40 31.23 6.33
N GLU A 572 32.07 31.83 5.35
CA GLU A 572 31.73 33.16 4.82
C GLU A 572 30.34 33.15 4.15
N ILE A 573 30.01 32.11 3.39
CA ILE A 573 28.68 31.93 2.77
C ILE A 573 27.61 31.81 3.85
N SER A 574 27.84 31.02 4.89
CA SER A 574 26.90 30.86 6.01
C SER A 574 26.65 32.18 6.75
N ILE A 575 27.68 33.00 6.97
CA ILE A 575 27.55 34.32 7.57
C ILE A 575 26.74 35.27 6.65
N ALA A 576 27.04 35.29 5.34
CA ALA A 576 26.33 36.10 4.38
C ALA A 576 24.84 35.70 4.25
N GLN A 577 24.54 34.42 4.27
CA GLN A 577 23.16 33.90 4.25
C GLN A 577 22.39 34.24 5.53
N SER A 578 23.06 34.17 6.70
CA SER A 578 22.43 34.57 7.96
C SER A 578 22.09 36.06 8.01
N LEU A 579 22.96 36.92 7.50
CA LEU A 579 22.69 38.38 7.37
C LEU A 579 21.56 38.69 6.39
N LEU A 580 21.47 37.95 5.28
CA LEU A 580 20.38 38.09 4.31
C LEU A 580 19.05 37.51 4.83
N SER A 581 19.03 36.69 5.87
CA SER A 581 17.81 36.15 6.47
C SER A 581 17.17 37.08 7.51
N GLU A 582 17.84 38.17 7.91
CA GLU A 582 17.27 39.19 8.82
C GLU A 582 16.27 40.10 8.09
N PRO A 583 15.02 40.21 8.60
CA PRO A 583 13.93 40.95 7.90
C PRO A 583 14.22 42.40 7.62
N ASP A 584 15.05 43.05 8.45
CA ASP A 584 15.36 44.47 8.33
C ASP A 584 16.52 44.79 7.37
N PHE A 585 17.27 43.75 6.95
CA PHE A 585 18.46 43.94 6.10
C PHE A 585 18.12 44.24 4.63
N TYR A 586 16.93 43.84 4.16
CA TYR A 586 16.49 44.09 2.77
C TYR A 586 16.23 45.59 2.45
N GLN A 587 16.15 46.45 3.45
CA GLN A 587 16.01 47.92 3.28
C GLN A 587 17.36 48.63 3.18
N ASN A 588 18.48 47.92 3.33
CA ASN A 588 19.82 48.50 3.27
C ASN A 588 20.34 48.49 1.82
N PRO A 589 20.94 49.59 1.30
CA PRO A 589 21.55 49.62 -0.05
C PRO A 589 22.62 48.55 -0.26
N ASP A 590 23.22 48.05 0.80
CA ASP A 590 24.26 47.01 0.72
C ASP A 590 23.73 45.57 0.49
N ALA A 591 22.42 45.31 0.59
CA ALA A 591 21.82 44.01 0.40
C ALA A 591 22.00 43.46 -1.04
N GLN A 592 21.94 44.36 -2.03
CA GLN A 592 22.19 43.98 -3.44
C GLN A 592 23.67 43.59 -3.66
N ASN A 593 24.61 44.32 -3.10
CA ASN A 593 26.02 44.05 -3.20
C ASN A 593 26.40 42.74 -2.48
N LEU A 594 25.78 42.47 -1.33
CA LEU A 594 25.97 41.21 -0.61
C LEU A 594 25.42 40.01 -1.36
N THR A 595 24.29 40.16 -2.06
CA THR A 595 23.69 39.09 -2.88
C THR A 595 24.55 38.76 -4.10
N ILE A 596 25.19 39.77 -4.71
CA ILE A 596 26.13 39.56 -5.83
C ILE A 596 27.37 38.82 -5.32
N LYS A 597 27.93 39.29 -4.19
CA LYS A 597 29.11 38.70 -3.57
C LYS A 597 28.87 37.24 -3.12
N LEU A 598 27.67 36.93 -2.62
CA LEU A 598 27.28 35.57 -2.25
C LEU A 598 27.28 34.63 -3.46
N ARG A 599 26.75 35.06 -4.60
CA ARG A 599 26.80 34.27 -5.85
C ARG A 599 28.21 34.05 -6.39
N GLU A 600 29.10 35.04 -6.20
CA GLU A 600 30.49 34.89 -6.59
C GLU A 600 31.22 33.88 -5.68
N MET A 601 30.97 33.93 -4.36
CA MET A 601 31.53 33.00 -3.39
C MET A 601 31.01 31.55 -3.59
N GLU A 602 29.69 31.37 -3.89
CA GLU A 602 29.13 30.07 -4.22
C GLU A 602 29.76 29.47 -5.48
N LYS A 603 30.02 30.29 -6.50
CA LYS A 603 30.69 29.87 -7.72
C LYS A 603 32.16 29.51 -7.52
N GLU A 604 32.86 30.25 -6.64
CA GLU A 604 34.25 30.00 -6.26
C GLU A 604 34.35 28.71 -5.43
N LEU A 605 33.39 28.43 -4.56
CA LEU A 605 33.27 27.22 -3.81
C LEU A 605 33.09 25.99 -4.73
N GLU A 606 32.25 26.10 -5.73
CA GLU A 606 32.04 25.05 -6.74
C GLU A 606 33.31 24.75 -7.53
N MET A 607 34.04 25.79 -7.95
CA MET A 607 35.36 25.60 -8.62
C MET A 607 36.38 24.92 -7.72
N HIS A 608 36.40 25.23 -6.43
CA HIS A 608 37.35 24.60 -5.49
C HIS A 608 37.00 23.14 -5.21
N TYR A 609 35.71 22.78 -5.17
CA TYR A 609 35.27 21.40 -5.09
C TYR A 609 35.64 20.60 -6.34
N ASP A 610 35.49 21.16 -7.54
CA ASP A 610 35.86 20.52 -8.80
C ASP A 610 37.37 20.29 -8.87
N GLN A 611 38.18 21.30 -8.49
CA GLN A 611 39.64 21.20 -8.43
C GLN A 611 40.12 20.16 -7.40
N TRP A 612 39.45 20.09 -6.24
CA TRP A 612 39.75 19.11 -5.21
C TRP A 612 39.44 17.69 -5.72
N SER A 613 38.28 17.51 -6.33
CA SER A 613 37.82 16.24 -6.92
C SER A 613 38.76 15.75 -8.05
N GLU A 614 39.23 16.64 -8.93
CA GLU A 614 40.18 16.30 -10.00
C GLU A 614 41.56 15.88 -9.45
N LEU A 615 42.04 16.54 -8.41
CA LEU A 615 43.36 16.26 -7.80
C LEU A 615 43.32 15.02 -6.89
N ASP A 616 42.19 14.75 -6.22
CA ASP A 616 42.01 13.58 -5.35
C ASP A 616 41.85 12.30 -6.19
N ASN A 617 41.16 12.38 -7.33
CA ASN A 617 41.02 11.27 -8.30
C ASN A 617 42.33 10.96 -9.07
N GLY A 618 43.37 11.83 -8.95
CA GLY A 618 44.70 11.65 -9.56
C GLY A 618 45.69 10.89 -8.70
N GLN A 619 45.33 10.49 -7.47
CA GLN A 619 46.15 9.62 -6.61
C GLN A 619 45.87 8.14 -6.92
#